data_837eaf5b6f4e3be06ecc0dc2fca60b85
#
_entry.id   837eaf5b6f4e3be06ecc0dc2fca60b85
#
_cell.length_a   1.000
_cell.length_b   1.000
_cell.length_c   1.000
_cell.angle_alpha   90.00
_cell.angle_beta   90.00
_cell.angle_gamma   90.00
#
_symmetry.space_group_name_H-M   'P 1'
#
loop_
_entity.id
_entity.type
_entity.pdbx_description
1 polymer ?
#
loop_
_entity_poly.entity_id
_entity_poly.type
_entity_poly.pdbx_seq_one_letter_code
_entity_poly.pdbx_strand_id
1 'polypeptide(L)'
;MARAAGIAWGFGLDIALIDWPTEDLEGLCERAQKESGTAGVNHLPDLLSSQRSQLLSVEEARSGMVCHPIATTHQQTGGSVDLAAFEGGLCMFIGLGRQGLPKSLLENCPDQFELTGIGASLETAVAMGAIAQRLADL
;
A
#
# COMPACT_ATOMS: atom_id res chain seq x y z
N MET A 1 -2.69 9.77 -5.03
CA MET A 1 -1.82 9.86 -3.84
C MET A 1 -2.57 10.33 -2.60
N ALA A 2 -3.27 11.46 -2.61
CA ALA A 2 -3.96 12.04 -1.44
C ALA A 2 -4.94 11.07 -0.74
N ARG A 3 -5.71 10.28 -1.49
CA ARG A 3 -6.63 9.26 -0.91
C ARG A 3 -5.87 8.17 -0.14
N ALA A 4 -4.77 7.69 -0.70
CA ALA A 4 -3.93 6.67 -0.05
C ALA A 4 -3.33 7.20 1.27
N ALA A 5 -2.84 8.43 1.26
CA ALA A 5 -2.32 9.09 2.45
C ALA A 5 -3.40 9.27 3.54
N GLY A 6 -4.63 9.63 3.15
CA GLY A 6 -5.75 9.74 4.08
C GLY A 6 -6.12 8.40 4.75
N ILE A 7 -6.10 7.31 3.97
CA ILE A 7 -6.33 5.96 4.51
C ILE A 7 -5.21 5.58 5.47
N ALA A 8 -3.95 5.72 5.05
CA ALA A 8 -2.81 5.38 5.90
C ALA A 8 -2.81 6.17 7.20
N TRP A 9 -3.09 7.48 7.14
CA TRP A 9 -3.20 8.33 8.33
C TRP A 9 -4.30 7.85 9.27
N GLY A 10 -5.53 7.67 8.73
CA GLY A 10 -6.72 7.33 9.51
C GLY A 10 -6.65 5.98 10.21
N PHE A 11 -5.96 5.00 9.61
CA PHE A 11 -5.79 3.66 10.17
C PHE A 11 -4.45 3.44 10.88
N GLY A 12 -3.64 4.48 11.06
CA GLY A 12 -2.36 4.35 11.77
C GLY A 12 -1.30 3.56 10.98
N LEU A 13 -1.42 3.45 9.65
CA LEU A 13 -0.51 2.69 8.80
C LEU A 13 0.63 3.56 8.27
N ASP A 14 1.80 2.98 8.09
CA ASP A 14 2.89 3.58 7.33
C ASP A 14 2.68 3.37 5.83
N ILE A 15 3.27 4.22 5.00
CA ILE A 15 3.19 4.13 3.54
C ILE A 15 4.57 4.23 2.92
N ALA A 16 4.90 3.28 2.05
CA ALA A 16 6.08 3.35 1.20
C ALA A 16 5.66 3.48 -0.27
N LEU A 17 6.26 4.42 -0.97
CA LEU A 17 6.11 4.60 -2.40
C LEU A 17 7.30 3.93 -3.08
N ILE A 18 7.04 2.83 -3.78
CA ILE A 18 8.09 2.01 -4.37
C ILE A 18 8.27 2.37 -5.84
N ASP A 19 9.51 2.61 -6.25
CA ASP A 19 9.89 3.05 -7.61
C ASP A 19 9.04 4.24 -8.11
N TRP A 20 8.68 5.14 -7.20
CA TRP A 20 7.93 6.32 -7.58
C TRP A 20 8.79 7.26 -8.44
N PRO A 21 8.27 7.85 -9.51
CA PRO A 21 9.06 8.63 -10.47
C PRO A 21 9.41 10.03 -9.93
N THR A 22 9.81 10.12 -8.67
CA THR A 22 10.33 11.33 -8.04
C THR A 22 11.10 10.97 -6.78
N GLU A 23 12.16 11.70 -6.51
CA GLU A 23 12.88 11.67 -5.24
C GLU A 23 12.46 12.81 -4.30
N ASP A 24 11.55 13.68 -4.76
CA ASP A 24 11.07 14.86 -4.06
C ASP A 24 9.71 14.59 -3.41
N LEU A 25 9.72 14.18 -2.15
CA LEU A 25 8.49 13.97 -1.36
C LEU A 25 7.75 15.28 -1.07
N GLU A 26 8.44 16.40 -0.91
CA GLU A 26 7.80 17.71 -0.66
C GLU A 26 7.01 18.15 -1.89
N GLY A 27 7.62 18.09 -3.07
CA GLY A 27 6.92 18.37 -4.33
C GLY A 27 5.77 17.39 -4.61
N LEU A 28 5.87 16.13 -4.15
CA LEU A 28 4.77 15.19 -4.21
C LEU A 28 3.60 15.61 -3.30
N CYS A 29 3.88 16.11 -2.10
CA CYS A 29 2.88 16.64 -1.19
C CYS A 29 2.10 17.80 -1.80
N GLU A 30 2.81 18.74 -2.44
CA GLU A 30 2.18 19.88 -3.11
C GLU A 30 1.26 19.45 -4.27
N ARG A 31 1.70 18.48 -5.08
CA ARG A 31 0.89 17.92 -6.16
C ARG A 31 -0.33 17.20 -5.62
N ALA A 32 -0.16 16.38 -4.60
CA ALA A 32 -1.27 15.68 -3.95
C ALA A 32 -2.29 16.64 -3.34
N GLN A 33 -1.84 17.77 -2.79
CA GLN A 33 -2.73 18.82 -2.27
C GLN A 33 -3.57 19.44 -3.39
N LYS A 34 -2.97 19.73 -4.54
CA LYS A 34 -3.69 20.27 -5.71
C LYS A 34 -4.70 19.27 -6.27
N GLU A 35 -4.36 17.98 -6.29
CA GLU A 35 -5.23 16.90 -6.78
C GLU A 35 -6.39 16.59 -5.83
N SER A 36 -6.23 16.80 -4.52
CA SER A 36 -7.28 16.51 -3.54
C SER A 36 -8.47 17.48 -3.65
N GLY A 37 -8.30 18.62 -4.29
CA GLY A 37 -9.33 19.66 -4.43
C GLY A 37 -9.73 20.29 -3.10
N THR A 38 -10.86 21.01 -3.10
CA THR A 38 -11.36 21.72 -1.91
C THR A 38 -12.05 20.82 -0.88
N ALA A 39 -12.34 19.57 -1.22
CA ALA A 39 -13.10 18.64 -0.39
C ALA A 39 -12.24 17.60 0.36
N GLY A 40 -10.93 17.54 0.09
CA GLY A 40 -10.04 16.53 0.67
C GLY A 40 -8.94 17.12 1.53
N VAL A 41 -8.75 16.58 2.73
CA VAL A 41 -7.56 16.83 3.53
C VAL A 41 -6.43 15.95 3.01
N ASN A 42 -5.30 16.56 2.68
CA ASN A 42 -4.11 15.81 2.29
C ASN A 42 -3.27 15.52 3.54
N HIS A 43 -3.27 14.26 3.97
CA HIS A 43 -2.48 13.81 5.13
C HIS A 43 -1.04 13.37 4.77
N LEU A 44 -0.59 13.56 3.53
CA LEU A 44 0.78 13.21 3.16
C LEU A 44 1.84 14.04 3.90
N PRO A 45 1.66 15.37 4.12
CA PRO A 45 2.55 16.15 4.98
C PRO A 45 2.60 15.63 6.42
N ASP A 46 1.47 15.17 6.97
CA ASP A 46 1.40 14.63 8.33
C ASP A 46 2.17 13.30 8.43
N LEU A 47 2.03 12.42 7.44
CA LEU A 47 2.81 11.17 7.34
C LEU A 47 4.30 11.43 7.20
N LEU A 48 4.69 12.45 6.41
CA LEU A 48 6.10 12.85 6.26
C LEU A 48 6.69 13.35 7.57
N SER A 49 6.01 14.28 8.23
CA SER A 49 6.50 14.88 9.48
C SER A 49 6.60 13.87 10.62
N SER A 50 5.76 12.83 10.60
CA SER A 50 5.79 11.72 11.55
C SER A 50 6.69 10.56 11.13
N GLN A 51 7.44 10.69 10.03
CA GLN A 51 8.31 9.64 9.47
C GLN A 51 7.58 8.35 9.07
N ARG A 52 6.29 8.46 8.76
CA ARG A 52 5.42 7.35 8.37
C ARG A 52 5.24 7.23 6.85
N SER A 53 6.02 7.99 6.08
CA SER A 53 6.07 7.88 4.62
C SER A 53 7.50 7.85 4.12
N GLN A 54 7.77 6.99 3.13
CA GLN A 54 9.10 6.77 2.56
C GLN A 54 9.02 6.62 1.05
N LEU A 55 10.11 6.99 0.37
CA LEU A 55 10.37 6.58 -1.01
C LEU A 55 11.42 5.48 -0.98
N LEU A 56 11.13 4.35 -1.63
CA LEU A 56 12.00 3.19 -1.67
C LEU A 56 12.10 2.67 -3.12
N SER A 57 13.24 2.11 -3.47
CA SER A 57 13.35 1.19 -4.60
C SER A 57 12.75 -0.17 -4.24
N VAL A 58 12.44 -0.99 -5.24
CA VAL A 58 12.02 -2.40 -5.01
C VAL A 58 13.07 -3.16 -4.20
N GLU A 59 14.35 -2.91 -4.45
CA GLU A 59 15.46 -3.60 -3.76
C GLU A 59 15.53 -3.19 -2.28
N GLU A 60 15.42 -1.90 -1.96
CA GLU A 60 15.35 -1.41 -0.59
C GLU A 60 14.13 -1.93 0.15
N ALA A 61 12.97 -1.94 -0.52
CA ALA A 61 11.74 -2.48 0.04
C ALA A 61 11.88 -3.98 0.39
N ARG A 62 12.58 -4.75 -0.43
CA ARG A 62 12.81 -6.19 -0.20
C ARG A 62 13.83 -6.48 0.88
N SER A 63 14.87 -5.67 0.98
CA SER A 63 16.01 -5.91 1.91
C SER A 63 15.82 -5.27 3.28
N GLY A 64 15.05 -4.19 3.36
CA GLY A 64 14.91 -3.36 4.56
C GLY A 64 13.64 -3.63 5.40
N MET A 65 12.73 -4.45 4.93
CA MET A 65 11.46 -4.67 5.64
C MET A 65 11.62 -5.67 6.80
N VAL A 66 11.32 -5.21 8.00
CA VAL A 66 11.22 -6.04 9.22
C VAL A 66 9.80 -6.64 9.35
N CYS A 67 9.02 -6.65 8.27
CA CYS A 67 7.64 -7.10 8.23
C CYS A 67 7.45 -8.21 7.20
N HIS A 68 6.39 -9.01 7.37
CA HIS A 68 6.07 -10.09 6.44
C HIS A 68 5.48 -9.53 5.14
N PRO A 69 6.10 -9.79 3.97
CA PRO A 69 5.64 -9.24 2.70
C PRO A 69 4.48 -10.06 2.12
N ILE A 70 3.38 -9.39 1.81
CA ILE A 70 2.20 -9.97 1.17
C ILE A 70 1.88 -9.18 -0.10
N ALA A 71 1.79 -9.85 -1.22
CA ALA A 71 1.41 -9.24 -2.49
C ALA A 71 -0.10 -9.28 -2.69
N THR A 72 -0.73 -8.14 -2.99
CA THR A 72 -2.15 -8.14 -3.38
C THR A 72 -2.31 -8.54 -4.84
N THR A 73 -3.29 -9.39 -5.10
CA THR A 73 -3.61 -9.87 -6.45
C THR A 73 -5.12 -9.92 -6.67
N HIS A 74 -5.54 -9.86 -7.92
CA HIS A 74 -6.92 -10.18 -8.34
C HIS A 74 -7.04 -11.61 -8.84
N GLN A 75 -5.95 -12.35 -8.92
CA GLN A 75 -6.00 -13.77 -9.32
C GLN A 75 -6.40 -14.60 -8.11
N GLN A 76 -7.35 -15.50 -8.30
CA GLN A 76 -7.66 -16.51 -7.28
C GLN A 76 -6.47 -17.46 -7.15
N THR A 77 -5.64 -17.20 -6.17
CA THR A 77 -4.61 -18.13 -5.73
C THR A 77 -5.26 -19.06 -4.73
N GLY A 78 -5.17 -20.36 -4.94
CA GLY A 78 -5.94 -21.41 -4.28
C GLY A 78 -5.93 -21.51 -2.74
N GLY A 79 -5.74 -20.41 -2.02
CA GLY A 79 -5.83 -20.30 -0.57
C GLY A 79 -5.95 -18.84 -0.14
N SER A 80 -6.87 -18.55 0.75
CA SER A 80 -6.91 -17.26 1.45
C SER A 80 -5.80 -17.26 2.50
N VAL A 81 -4.90 -16.29 2.41
CA VAL A 81 -3.89 -16.06 3.45
C VAL A 81 -4.59 -15.57 4.72
N ASP A 82 -4.38 -16.27 5.82
CA ASP A 82 -4.85 -15.83 7.12
C ASP A 82 -3.92 -14.76 7.69
N LEU A 83 -4.35 -13.51 7.61
CA LEU A 83 -3.55 -12.37 8.08
C LEU A 83 -3.28 -12.42 9.58
N ALA A 84 -4.15 -13.07 10.36
CA ALA A 84 -3.99 -13.22 11.80
C ALA A 84 -2.89 -14.24 12.19
N ALA A 85 -2.45 -15.08 11.25
CA ALA A 85 -1.41 -16.07 11.50
C ALA A 85 0.01 -15.49 11.56
N PHE A 86 0.19 -14.22 11.17
CA PHE A 86 1.51 -13.60 11.15
C PHE A 86 1.79 -12.86 12.45
N GLU A 87 2.83 -13.30 13.15
CA GLU A 87 3.38 -12.58 14.30
C GLU A 87 4.28 -11.44 13.79
N GLY A 88 3.97 -10.22 14.16
CA GLY A 88 4.73 -9.03 13.77
C GLY A 88 4.05 -8.16 12.71
N GLY A 89 4.80 -7.24 12.12
CA GLY A 89 4.26 -6.31 11.15
C GLY A 89 3.99 -6.96 9.78
N LEU A 90 2.89 -6.56 9.16
CA LEU A 90 2.54 -6.94 7.78
C LEU A 90 2.90 -5.82 6.81
N CYS A 91 3.43 -6.19 5.65
CA CYS A 91 3.71 -5.27 4.57
C CYS A 91 2.90 -5.66 3.32
N MET A 92 1.85 -4.91 3.04
CA MET A 92 0.97 -5.17 1.91
C MET A 92 1.48 -4.43 0.67
N PHE A 93 1.96 -5.18 -0.34
CA PHE A 93 2.28 -4.61 -1.64
C PHE A 93 1.02 -4.44 -2.48
N ILE A 94 0.72 -3.22 -2.88
CA ILE A 94 -0.48 -2.89 -3.65
C ILE A 94 -0.06 -2.28 -4.98
N GLY A 95 -0.50 -2.90 -6.08
CA GLY A 95 -0.21 -2.42 -7.42
C GLY A 95 -0.95 -1.12 -7.76
N LEU A 96 -0.31 -0.29 -8.57
CA LEU A 96 -0.90 0.93 -9.11
C LEU A 96 -1.38 0.70 -10.55
N GLY A 97 -2.63 1.06 -10.79
CA GLY A 97 -3.23 0.98 -12.12
C GLY A 97 -3.57 -0.44 -12.60
N ARG A 98 -3.85 -0.56 -13.90
CA ARG A 98 -4.40 -1.79 -14.51
C ARG A 98 -3.43 -2.96 -14.57
N GLN A 99 -2.13 -2.70 -14.53
CA GLN A 99 -1.12 -3.76 -14.64
C GLN A 99 -0.86 -4.49 -13.32
N GLY A 100 -1.32 -3.92 -12.20
CA GLY A 100 -1.07 -4.47 -10.87
C GLY A 100 0.41 -4.40 -10.47
N LEU A 101 0.83 -5.39 -9.69
CA LEU A 101 2.23 -5.51 -9.24
C LEU A 101 3.12 -6.12 -10.34
N PRO A 102 4.40 -5.69 -10.44
CA PRO A 102 5.38 -6.33 -11.31
C PRO A 102 5.53 -7.82 -11.01
N LYS A 103 5.70 -8.64 -12.06
CA LYS A 103 5.88 -10.10 -11.91
C LYS A 103 7.06 -10.45 -10.98
N SER A 104 8.16 -9.72 -11.11
CA SER A 104 9.34 -9.93 -10.26
C SER A 104 9.06 -9.72 -8.78
N LEU A 105 8.11 -8.86 -8.44
CA LEU A 105 7.68 -8.65 -7.06
C LEU A 105 6.73 -9.76 -6.60
N LEU A 106 5.79 -10.17 -7.44
CA LEU A 106 4.87 -11.28 -7.16
C LEU A 106 5.61 -12.61 -6.94
N GLU A 107 6.61 -12.91 -7.77
CA GLU A 107 7.42 -14.14 -7.67
C GLU A 107 8.28 -14.20 -6.40
N ASN A 108 8.56 -13.06 -5.79
CA ASN A 108 9.37 -12.95 -4.58
C ASN A 108 8.53 -12.75 -3.30
N CYS A 109 7.21 -12.60 -3.41
CA CYS A 109 6.30 -12.61 -2.26
C CYS A 109 5.75 -14.02 -2.10
N PRO A 110 6.10 -14.73 -1.01
CA PRO A 110 5.63 -16.09 -0.80
C PRO A 110 4.12 -16.15 -0.62
N ASP A 111 3.55 -15.08 -0.06
CA ASP A 111 2.13 -14.99 0.22
C ASP A 111 1.44 -13.97 -0.68
N GLN A 112 0.28 -14.36 -1.18
CA GLN A 112 -0.57 -13.52 -2.01
C GLN A 112 -1.96 -13.42 -1.40
N PHE A 113 -2.52 -12.23 -1.42
CA PHE A 113 -3.81 -11.92 -0.86
C PHE A 113 -4.79 -11.42 -1.94
N GLU A 114 -5.85 -12.18 -2.15
CA GLU A 114 -6.98 -11.77 -2.97
C GLU A 114 -8.09 -11.25 -2.07
N LEU A 115 -8.39 -9.95 -2.21
CA LEU A 115 -9.24 -9.22 -1.27
C LEU A 115 -10.73 -9.56 -1.38
N THR A 116 -11.21 -9.82 -2.59
CA THR A 116 -12.64 -9.88 -2.90
C THR A 116 -13.26 -11.28 -2.78
N GLY A 117 -12.43 -12.31 -2.80
CA GLY A 117 -12.85 -13.72 -2.85
C GLY A 117 -13.38 -14.20 -4.21
N ILE A 118 -13.52 -13.28 -5.17
CA ILE A 118 -14.09 -13.56 -6.50
C ILE A 118 -13.19 -13.12 -7.66
N GLY A 119 -11.98 -12.66 -7.36
CA GLY A 119 -11.02 -12.19 -8.36
C GLY A 119 -11.35 -10.83 -8.96
N ALA A 120 -12.12 -10.01 -8.27
CA ALA A 120 -12.46 -8.67 -8.76
C ALA A 120 -11.31 -7.68 -8.56
N SER A 121 -10.93 -6.99 -9.64
CA SER A 121 -9.97 -5.90 -9.57
C SER A 121 -10.61 -4.63 -8.98
N LEU A 122 -9.98 -4.08 -7.95
CA LEU A 122 -10.41 -2.83 -7.32
C LEU A 122 -9.47 -1.68 -7.66
N GLU A 123 -9.99 -0.47 -7.64
CA GLU A 123 -9.17 0.74 -7.69
C GLU A 123 -8.26 0.79 -6.46
N THR A 124 -7.03 1.25 -6.63
CA THR A 124 -5.97 1.15 -5.60
C THR A 124 -6.39 1.72 -4.24
N ALA A 125 -7.00 2.90 -4.19
CA ALA A 125 -7.40 3.50 -2.92
C ALA A 125 -8.59 2.75 -2.27
N VAL A 126 -9.48 2.16 -3.08
CA VAL A 126 -10.57 1.29 -2.58
C VAL A 126 -9.99 0.02 -1.98
N ALA A 127 -9.03 -0.62 -2.68
CA ALA A 127 -8.33 -1.79 -2.16
C ALA A 127 -7.59 -1.48 -0.85
N MET A 128 -6.87 -0.36 -0.79
CA MET A 128 -6.18 0.09 0.43
C MET A 128 -7.15 0.27 1.61
N GLY A 129 -8.30 0.91 1.40
CA GLY A 129 -9.29 1.11 2.45
C GLY A 129 -9.85 -0.20 2.97
N ALA A 130 -10.16 -1.13 2.08
CA ALA A 130 -10.67 -2.45 2.46
C ALA A 130 -9.61 -3.30 3.20
N ILE A 131 -8.35 -3.24 2.77
CA ILE A 131 -7.23 -3.90 3.46
C ILE A 131 -7.00 -3.27 4.84
N ALA A 132 -6.99 -1.94 4.92
CA ALA A 132 -6.81 -1.23 6.18
C ALA A 132 -7.87 -1.62 7.22
N GLN A 133 -9.13 -1.72 6.79
CA GLN A 133 -10.20 -2.19 7.65
C GLN A 133 -9.99 -3.66 8.09
N ARG A 134 -9.59 -4.53 7.16
CA ARG A 134 -9.27 -5.93 7.50
C ARG A 134 -8.17 -6.05 8.54
N LEU A 135 -7.11 -5.23 8.40
CA LEU A 135 -6.00 -5.21 9.37
C LEU A 135 -6.41 -4.64 10.73
N ALA A 136 -7.34 -3.70 10.75
CA ALA A 136 -7.86 -3.12 11.99
C ALA A 136 -8.80 -4.08 12.76
N ASP A 137 -9.34 -5.08 12.08
CA ASP A 137 -10.24 -6.10 12.65
C ASP A 137 -9.48 -7.35 13.19
N LEU A 138 -8.14 -7.39 13.06
CA LEU A 138 -7.28 -8.45 13.60
C LEU A 138 -6.98 -8.25 15.07
#